data_253889c9067ed206da950d9b172dff7f
#
_entry.id   253889c9067ed206da950d9b172dff7f
#
_cell.length_a   1.000
_cell.length_b   1.000
_cell.length_c   1.000
_cell.angle_alpha   90.00
_cell.angle_beta   90.00
_cell.angle_gamma   90.00
#
_symmetry.space_group_name_H-M   'P 1'
#
loop_
_entity.id
_entity.type
_entity.pdbx_description
1 polymer ?
#
loop_
_entity_poly.entity_id
_entity_poly.type
_entity_poly.pdbx_seq_one_letter_code
_entity_poly.pdbx_strand_id
1 'polypeptide(L)'
;TWYNDALWDVSEKEETTGKKFSPRYTKEQLAFTERIRAREAELRKLNFKPMNGKKVVNMDNLINPFQLKEFDSKLYNMLGKNGFAIVPAEHNQLFHVYEKNDYADFPSFVTTDLYLQLFHLYFDCVLRDVEEKHLDSLMIVFSSQMEAEMKTLTSSQNAEVKAAAEFGQAWFAVASWLFSHDKAPASAATLNVPEAYKKMVMEEITKAIDAENGYSDMLEYFPPEEMFGYSLFRPRGHYTRSKVCSRYFRGMMWLQTAHFGTNKPSKMKQIALIANVINQQPKLSAIYNKVSEPITYLMGTPDNVTLIQVANRIKEMGLPIEQLLSSRKEMANLTKDIEEIAKRQMRIELKKTRGSKYVVDIMPQRYQPDAEALITTTDQDSPVSLRPCPKGLDWMAVMGLPGAERILMDELKEAQKWTDFPKALTTARKKVANTPW
;
A
#
# COMPACT_ATOMS: atom_id res chain seq x y z
N THR A 1 3.94 -29.06 6.17
CA THR A 1 2.93 -30.12 6.26
C THR A 1 3.27 -31.14 7.32
N TRP A 2 4.54 -31.56 7.45
CA TRP A 2 4.99 -32.56 8.42
C TRP A 2 4.86 -32.11 9.90
N TYR A 3 5.11 -30.87 10.18
CA TYR A 3 5.03 -30.30 11.53
C TYR A 3 3.57 -30.18 12.05
N ASN A 4 2.63 -29.90 11.15
CA ASN A 4 1.22 -29.82 11.51
C ASN A 4 0.60 -31.20 11.80
N ASP A 5 0.97 -32.24 11.02
CA ASP A 5 0.42 -33.57 11.20
C ASP A 5 0.89 -34.21 12.53
N ALA A 6 2.14 -33.93 12.95
CA ALA A 6 2.67 -34.43 14.23
C ALA A 6 2.02 -33.72 15.43
N LEU A 7 1.71 -32.42 15.35
CA LEU A 7 1.04 -31.66 16.41
C LEU A 7 -0.44 -32.03 16.54
N TRP A 8 -1.14 -32.23 15.40
CA TRP A 8 -2.51 -32.71 15.38
C TRP A 8 -2.63 -34.14 15.96
N ASP A 9 -1.72 -35.01 15.59
CA ASP A 9 -1.69 -36.41 16.09
C ASP A 9 -1.43 -36.48 17.61
N VAL A 10 -0.70 -35.50 18.17
CA VAL A 10 -0.47 -35.37 19.60
C VAL A 10 -1.73 -34.89 20.35
N SER A 11 -2.42 -33.86 19.82
CA SER A 11 -3.62 -33.33 20.45
C SER A 11 -4.79 -34.29 20.39
N GLU A 12 -4.98 -35.02 19.26
CA GLU A 12 -6.01 -36.03 19.09
C GLU A 12 -5.78 -37.24 20.01
N LYS A 13 -4.53 -37.65 20.23
CA LYS A 13 -4.17 -38.73 21.16
C LYS A 13 -4.29 -38.30 22.64
N GLU A 14 -4.03 -37.05 22.98
CA GLU A 14 -4.25 -36.53 24.35
C GLU A 14 -5.75 -36.43 24.67
N GLU A 15 -6.59 -35.98 23.73
CA GLU A 15 -8.04 -35.93 23.87
C GLU A 15 -8.68 -37.32 23.98
N THR A 16 -8.23 -38.29 23.18
CA THR A 16 -8.82 -39.65 23.16
C THR A 16 -8.30 -40.53 24.25
N THR A 17 -7.09 -40.35 24.76
CA THR A 17 -6.49 -41.30 25.75
C THR A 17 -6.32 -40.69 27.14
N GLY A 18 -6.47 -39.39 27.34
CA GLY A 18 -6.26 -38.70 28.61
C GLY A 18 -4.82 -38.79 29.15
N LYS A 19 -3.88 -39.32 28.36
CA LYS A 19 -2.47 -39.45 28.74
C LYS A 19 -1.65 -38.36 28.10
N LYS A 20 -0.95 -37.57 28.91
CA LYS A 20 0.04 -36.60 28.38
C LYS A 20 1.05 -37.31 27.48
N PHE A 21 1.09 -36.89 26.24
CA PHE A 21 2.04 -37.39 25.26
C PHE A 21 3.35 -36.61 25.40
N SER A 22 4.42 -37.30 25.83
CA SER A 22 5.77 -36.76 25.76
C SER A 22 6.37 -37.15 24.41
N PRO A 23 6.77 -36.19 23.54
CA PRO A 23 7.48 -36.51 22.32
C PRO A 23 8.72 -37.36 22.67
N ARG A 24 8.83 -38.56 22.11
CA ARG A 24 9.98 -39.43 22.30
C ARG A 24 11.14 -38.94 21.46
N TYR A 25 11.95 -38.07 22.01
CA TYR A 25 13.26 -37.82 21.43
C TYR A 25 14.13 -39.09 21.54
N THR A 26 14.85 -39.39 20.46
CA THR A 26 15.85 -40.45 20.55
C THR A 26 16.94 -40.06 21.54
N LYS A 27 17.65 -41.04 22.11
CA LYS A 27 18.79 -40.79 23.02
C LYS A 27 19.84 -39.89 22.35
N GLU A 28 20.00 -40.02 21.05
CA GLU A 28 20.94 -39.21 20.27
C GLU A 28 20.46 -37.75 20.12
N GLN A 29 19.18 -37.53 19.91
CA GLN A 29 18.57 -36.20 19.87
C GLN A 29 18.66 -35.49 21.20
N LEU A 30 18.42 -36.20 22.32
CA LEU A 30 18.59 -35.64 23.65
C LEU A 30 20.05 -35.31 23.96
N ALA A 31 20.98 -36.23 23.64
CA ALA A 31 22.40 -35.98 23.84
C ALA A 31 22.93 -34.85 22.96
N PHE A 32 22.37 -34.65 21.76
CA PHE A 32 22.67 -33.53 20.90
C PHE A 32 22.17 -32.22 21.48
N THR A 33 20.93 -32.18 21.98
CA THR A 33 20.35 -30.99 22.62
C THR A 33 21.12 -30.59 23.87
N GLU A 34 21.54 -31.57 24.68
CA GLU A 34 22.36 -31.31 25.88
C GLU A 34 23.75 -30.76 25.54
N ARG A 35 24.40 -31.27 24.47
CA ARG A 35 25.67 -30.74 23.98
C ARG A 35 25.52 -29.30 23.49
N ILE A 36 24.45 -28.98 22.78
CA ILE A 36 24.18 -27.59 22.32
C ILE A 36 24.00 -26.68 23.54
N ARG A 37 23.17 -27.05 24.49
CA ARG A 37 22.94 -26.28 25.74
C ARG A 37 24.22 -26.06 26.55
N ALA A 38 25.03 -27.08 26.68
CA ALA A 38 26.33 -26.96 27.35
C ALA A 38 27.27 -26.00 26.62
N ARG A 39 27.29 -26.09 25.27
CA ARG A 39 28.09 -25.20 24.43
C ARG A 39 27.60 -23.75 24.47
N GLU A 40 26.29 -23.51 24.44
CA GLU A 40 25.71 -22.19 24.66
C GLU A 40 26.07 -21.59 26.01
N ALA A 41 26.05 -22.39 27.06
CA ALA A 41 26.41 -21.94 28.39
C ALA A 41 27.92 -21.57 28.50
N GLU A 42 28.78 -22.25 27.78
CA GLU A 42 30.20 -21.89 27.64
C GLU A 42 30.38 -20.60 26.81
N LEU A 43 29.68 -20.48 25.67
CA LEU A 43 29.75 -19.31 24.80
C LEU A 43 29.24 -18.04 25.52
N ARG A 44 28.22 -18.13 26.36
CA ARG A 44 27.75 -17.00 27.19
C ARG A 44 28.79 -16.51 28.22
N LYS A 45 29.76 -17.32 28.57
CA LYS A 45 30.88 -16.94 29.44
C LYS A 45 32.02 -16.27 28.69
N LEU A 46 32.03 -16.35 27.34
CA LEU A 46 33.08 -15.75 26.54
C LEU A 46 32.81 -14.23 26.40
N ASN A 47 33.80 -13.44 26.76
CA ASN A 47 33.77 -11.99 26.59
C ASN A 47 34.15 -11.66 25.13
N PHE A 48 33.16 -11.61 24.26
CA PHE A 48 33.37 -11.29 22.83
C PHE A 48 33.77 -9.81 22.69
N LYS A 49 35.00 -9.57 22.32
CA LYS A 49 35.44 -8.23 21.89
C LYS A 49 35.18 -8.07 20.40
N PRO A 50 34.62 -6.93 19.96
CA PRO A 50 34.44 -6.66 18.53
C PRO A 50 35.79 -6.80 17.79
N MET A 51 35.80 -7.62 16.77
CA MET A 51 37.03 -7.86 15.97
C MET A 51 37.12 -6.80 14.87
N ASN A 52 37.72 -5.66 15.14
CA ASN A 52 37.98 -4.60 14.15
C ASN A 52 38.86 -5.08 13.01
N GLY A 53 38.29 -5.77 12.00
CA GLY A 53 38.96 -6.21 10.79
C GLY A 53 40.07 -7.24 10.97
N LYS A 54 40.14 -7.88 12.18
CA LYS A 54 41.14 -8.92 12.44
C LYS A 54 40.56 -10.31 12.12
N LYS A 55 41.46 -11.20 11.72
CA LYS A 55 41.16 -12.61 11.45
C LYS A 55 40.41 -13.27 12.60
N VAL A 56 39.35 -14.02 12.31
CA VAL A 56 38.65 -14.85 13.29
C VAL A 56 39.57 -16.00 13.72
N VAL A 57 39.84 -16.08 15.02
CA VAL A 57 40.78 -17.06 15.56
C VAL A 57 40.13 -18.23 16.27
N ASN A 58 38.80 -18.16 16.47
CA ASN A 58 38.05 -19.15 17.24
C ASN A 58 36.98 -19.85 16.38
N MET A 59 37.33 -20.25 15.17
CA MET A 59 36.44 -20.98 14.25
C MET A 59 35.84 -22.26 14.89
N ASP A 60 36.58 -22.88 15.81
CA ASP A 60 36.15 -24.10 16.52
C ASP A 60 35.01 -23.85 17.53
N ASN A 61 34.72 -22.57 17.85
CA ASN A 61 33.64 -22.17 18.78
C ASN A 61 32.28 -21.95 18.09
N LEU A 62 32.17 -22.29 16.81
CA LEU A 62 30.89 -22.20 16.11
C LEU A 62 29.87 -23.16 16.71
N ILE A 63 28.64 -22.66 16.92
CA ILE A 63 27.54 -23.46 17.48
C ILE A 63 27.12 -24.56 16.49
N ASN A 64 27.24 -24.30 15.19
CA ASN A 64 26.81 -25.20 14.11
C ASN A 64 28.01 -25.77 13.33
N PRO A 65 28.91 -26.53 13.94
CA PRO A 65 30.11 -27.05 13.24
C PRO A 65 29.77 -27.99 12.07
N PHE A 66 28.58 -28.57 12.07
CA PHE A 66 28.10 -29.48 11.01
C PHE A 66 27.86 -28.75 9.69
N GLN A 67 27.37 -27.52 9.70
CA GLN A 67 27.18 -26.71 8.50
C GLN A 67 28.50 -26.38 7.81
N LEU A 68 29.58 -26.29 8.59
CA LEU A 68 30.90 -26.02 8.02
C LEU A 68 31.45 -27.16 7.14
N LYS A 69 30.98 -28.40 7.34
CA LYS A 69 31.36 -29.55 6.50
C LYS A 69 30.76 -29.46 5.10
N GLU A 70 29.67 -28.76 4.93
CA GLU A 70 29.07 -28.50 3.61
C GLU A 70 29.67 -27.29 2.92
N PHE A 71 30.48 -26.51 3.62
CA PHE A 71 31.16 -25.36 3.03
C PHE A 71 32.40 -25.78 2.30
N ASP A 72 32.60 -25.24 1.10
CA ASP A 72 33.85 -25.39 0.44
C ASP A 72 34.97 -24.65 1.18
N SER A 73 36.23 -24.99 0.89
CA SER A 73 37.39 -24.37 1.52
C SER A 73 37.43 -22.85 1.33
N LYS A 74 36.89 -22.35 0.22
CA LYS A 74 36.81 -20.91 -0.08
C LYS A 74 35.92 -20.18 0.90
N LEU A 75 34.71 -20.72 1.15
CA LEU A 75 33.73 -20.16 2.06
C LEU A 75 34.23 -20.18 3.52
N TYR A 76 34.81 -21.28 3.94
CA TYR A 76 35.48 -21.42 5.23
C TYR A 76 36.60 -20.39 5.44
N ASN A 77 37.45 -20.22 4.43
CA ASN A 77 38.52 -19.23 4.46
C ASN A 77 38.00 -17.79 4.51
N MET A 78 36.93 -17.48 3.76
CA MET A 78 36.28 -16.18 3.80
C MET A 78 35.71 -15.87 5.19
N LEU A 79 35.03 -16.83 5.81
CA LEU A 79 34.51 -16.72 7.17
C LEU A 79 35.63 -16.46 8.18
N GLY A 80 36.70 -17.25 8.13
CA GLY A 80 37.87 -17.09 9.00
C GLY A 80 38.61 -15.77 8.83
N LYS A 81 38.65 -15.24 7.61
CA LYS A 81 39.34 -13.98 7.30
C LYS A 81 38.49 -12.75 7.68
N ASN A 82 37.19 -12.77 7.41
CA ASN A 82 36.34 -11.60 7.45
C ASN A 82 35.38 -11.61 8.63
N GLY A 83 35.14 -12.76 9.29
CA GLY A 83 34.08 -12.95 10.29
C GLY A 83 32.70 -13.20 9.69
N PHE A 84 32.58 -13.14 8.37
CA PHE A 84 31.39 -13.47 7.58
C PHE A 84 31.79 -13.93 6.18
N ALA A 85 30.86 -14.61 5.51
CA ALA A 85 31.04 -15.00 4.12
C ALA A 85 29.74 -14.73 3.34
N ILE A 86 29.89 -14.26 2.10
CA ILE A 86 28.78 -14.05 1.16
C ILE A 86 29.01 -15.00 -0.01
N VAL A 87 28.00 -15.83 -0.27
CA VAL A 87 28.02 -16.79 -1.39
C VAL A 87 26.74 -16.68 -2.19
N PRO A 88 26.79 -16.94 -3.50
CA PRO A 88 25.59 -17.13 -4.28
C PRO A 88 24.75 -18.26 -3.68
N ALA A 89 23.45 -18.07 -3.57
CA ALA A 89 22.52 -19.09 -3.10
C ALA A 89 21.52 -19.42 -4.21
N GLU A 90 21.19 -20.70 -4.35
CA GLU A 90 20.20 -21.18 -5.32
C GLU A 90 18.77 -21.20 -4.74
N HIS A 91 18.57 -20.57 -3.59
CA HIS A 91 17.28 -20.51 -2.93
C HIS A 91 16.41 -19.41 -3.52
N ASN A 92 15.20 -19.78 -3.95
CA ASN A 92 14.22 -18.82 -4.48
C ASN A 92 13.54 -17.99 -3.39
N GLN A 93 13.52 -18.49 -2.15
CA GLN A 93 12.88 -17.84 -1.00
C GLN A 93 13.78 -17.95 0.23
N LEU A 94 13.75 -16.92 1.08
CA LEU A 94 14.57 -16.86 2.28
C LEU A 94 14.30 -18.06 3.22
N PHE A 95 13.06 -18.49 3.37
CA PHE A 95 12.69 -19.58 4.27
C PHE A 95 13.24 -20.96 3.82
N HIS A 96 13.58 -21.16 2.55
CA HIS A 96 14.21 -22.41 2.09
C HIS A 96 15.54 -22.71 2.79
N VAL A 97 16.26 -21.69 3.26
CA VAL A 97 17.47 -21.87 4.07
C VAL A 97 17.14 -22.53 5.40
N TYR A 98 16.06 -22.07 6.03
CA TYR A 98 15.58 -22.60 7.33
C TYR A 98 14.99 -24.00 7.15
N GLU A 99 14.20 -24.21 6.11
CA GLU A 99 13.65 -25.51 5.76
C GLU A 99 14.74 -26.57 5.51
N LYS A 100 15.78 -26.22 4.75
CA LYS A 100 16.93 -27.10 4.55
C LYS A 100 17.62 -27.48 5.88
N ASN A 101 17.77 -26.52 6.79
CA ASN A 101 18.36 -26.77 8.09
C ASN A 101 17.47 -27.65 8.97
N ASP A 102 16.14 -27.45 8.89
CA ASP A 102 15.17 -28.27 9.65
C ASP A 102 15.21 -29.72 9.18
N TYR A 103 15.20 -29.98 7.89
CA TYR A 103 15.34 -31.34 7.32
C TYR A 103 16.68 -32.01 7.68
N ALA A 104 17.70 -31.23 7.94
CA ALA A 104 19.02 -31.74 8.32
C ALA A 104 19.25 -31.77 9.84
N ASP A 105 18.24 -31.47 10.64
CA ASP A 105 18.30 -31.31 12.12
C ASP A 105 19.38 -30.30 12.56
N PHE A 106 19.66 -29.27 11.75
CA PHE A 106 20.61 -28.24 12.10
C PHE A 106 19.93 -27.06 12.78
N PRO A 107 20.48 -26.57 13.90
CA PRO A 107 19.99 -25.36 14.51
C PRO A 107 20.20 -24.15 13.56
N SER A 108 19.13 -23.38 13.34
CA SER A 108 19.17 -22.20 12.51
C SER A 108 19.30 -20.93 13.34
N PHE A 109 20.11 -19.99 12.86
CA PHE A 109 20.15 -18.65 13.40
C PHE A 109 19.00 -17.84 12.77
N VAL A 110 18.01 -17.49 13.58
CA VAL A 110 16.86 -16.69 13.14
C VAL A 110 17.25 -15.22 13.09
N THR A 111 17.17 -14.63 11.92
CA THR A 111 17.47 -13.21 11.66
C THR A 111 16.21 -12.36 11.61
N THR A 112 16.39 -11.05 11.73
CA THR A 112 15.29 -10.08 11.53
C THR A 112 14.70 -10.15 10.12
N ASP A 113 15.49 -10.55 9.12
CA ASP A 113 15.04 -10.72 7.74
C ASP A 113 13.94 -11.79 7.63
N LEU A 114 14.05 -12.89 8.39
CA LEU A 114 13.00 -13.91 8.43
C LEU A 114 11.71 -13.35 9.02
N TYR A 115 11.78 -12.60 10.12
CA TYR A 115 10.58 -11.98 10.71
C TYR A 115 9.94 -10.97 9.77
N LEU A 116 10.72 -10.14 9.10
CA LEU A 116 10.22 -9.19 8.11
C LEU A 116 9.56 -9.90 6.93
N GLN A 117 10.19 -10.98 6.44
CA GLN A 117 9.63 -11.79 5.35
C GLN A 117 8.31 -12.49 5.77
N LEU A 118 8.26 -13.07 6.97
CA LEU A 118 7.04 -13.68 7.51
C LEU A 118 5.93 -12.65 7.68
N PHE A 119 6.25 -11.48 8.23
CA PHE A 119 5.29 -10.39 8.36
C PHE A 119 4.76 -9.95 6.98
N HIS A 120 5.66 -9.76 6.01
CA HIS A 120 5.27 -9.42 4.65
C HIS A 120 4.32 -10.44 4.03
N LEU A 121 4.65 -11.73 4.11
CA LEU A 121 3.81 -12.81 3.57
C LEU A 121 2.46 -12.89 4.29
N TYR A 122 2.47 -12.77 5.61
CA TYR A 122 1.25 -12.77 6.42
C TYR A 122 0.34 -11.60 6.05
N PHE A 123 0.89 -10.39 6.00
CA PHE A 123 0.15 -9.18 5.67
C PHE A 123 -0.43 -9.22 4.25
N ASP A 124 0.37 -9.67 3.26
CA ASP A 124 -0.07 -9.89 1.87
C ASP A 124 -1.24 -10.89 1.80
N CYS A 125 -1.16 -11.98 2.56
CA CYS A 125 -2.24 -12.97 2.63
C CYS A 125 -3.51 -12.41 3.27
N VAL A 126 -3.38 -11.65 4.38
CA VAL A 126 -4.51 -11.03 5.06
C VAL A 126 -5.21 -10.01 4.16
N LEU A 127 -4.44 -9.12 3.54
CA LEU A 127 -5.01 -8.13 2.61
C LEU A 127 -5.75 -8.82 1.46
N ARG A 128 -5.11 -9.79 0.81
CA ARG A 128 -5.73 -10.53 -0.29
C ARG A 128 -7.05 -11.20 0.13
N ASP A 129 -7.05 -11.87 1.28
CA ASP A 129 -8.24 -12.56 1.79
C ASP A 129 -9.39 -11.59 2.07
N VAL A 130 -9.09 -10.45 2.70
CA VAL A 130 -10.08 -9.42 3.00
C VAL A 130 -10.61 -8.80 1.70
N GLU A 131 -9.74 -8.44 0.78
CA GLU A 131 -10.11 -7.80 -0.49
C GLU A 131 -10.90 -8.76 -1.40
N GLU A 132 -10.42 -9.99 -1.59
CA GLU A 132 -11.02 -10.95 -2.51
C GLU A 132 -12.34 -11.52 -2.00
N LYS A 133 -12.44 -11.81 -0.68
CA LYS A 133 -13.61 -12.50 -0.10
C LYS A 133 -14.68 -11.55 0.43
N HIS A 134 -14.31 -10.33 0.80
CA HIS A 134 -15.21 -9.40 1.48
C HIS A 134 -15.37 -8.06 0.77
N LEU A 135 -14.28 -7.38 0.40
CA LEU A 135 -14.37 -6.03 -0.13
C LEU A 135 -14.80 -5.97 -1.60
N ASP A 136 -14.37 -6.91 -2.43
CA ASP A 136 -14.70 -6.95 -3.86
C ASP A 136 -16.22 -6.93 -4.09
N SER A 137 -16.95 -7.83 -3.44
CA SER A 137 -18.41 -7.90 -3.57
C SER A 137 -19.11 -6.62 -3.08
N LEU A 138 -18.62 -6.02 -2.01
CA LEU A 138 -19.16 -4.75 -1.49
C LEU A 138 -18.92 -3.60 -2.48
N MET A 139 -17.76 -3.56 -3.14
CA MET A 139 -17.43 -2.50 -4.09
C MET A 139 -18.16 -2.66 -5.42
N ILE A 140 -18.42 -3.89 -5.88
CA ILE A 140 -19.31 -4.16 -7.01
C ILE A 140 -20.70 -3.61 -6.73
N VAL A 141 -21.27 -3.94 -5.55
CA VAL A 141 -22.61 -3.46 -5.14
C VAL A 141 -22.62 -1.94 -4.99
N PHE A 142 -21.62 -1.37 -4.31
CA PHE A 142 -21.51 0.08 -4.14
C PHE A 142 -21.50 0.82 -5.47
N SER A 143 -20.62 0.43 -6.38
CA SER A 143 -20.45 1.11 -7.67
C SER A 143 -21.68 1.00 -8.56
N SER A 144 -22.30 -0.19 -8.63
CA SER A 144 -23.49 -0.41 -9.44
C SER A 144 -24.72 0.31 -8.87
N GLN A 145 -24.89 0.37 -7.55
CA GLN A 145 -25.98 1.10 -6.92
C GLN A 145 -25.79 2.61 -7.04
N MET A 146 -24.57 3.13 -6.87
CA MET A 146 -24.27 4.54 -7.12
C MET A 146 -24.56 4.95 -8.57
N GLU A 147 -24.21 4.11 -9.55
CA GLU A 147 -24.55 4.29 -10.95
C GLU A 147 -26.08 4.38 -11.14
N ALA A 148 -26.84 3.48 -10.54
CA ALA A 148 -28.30 3.44 -10.62
C ALA A 148 -28.96 4.68 -9.95
N GLU A 149 -28.48 5.12 -8.80
CA GLU A 149 -28.96 6.33 -8.13
C GLU A 149 -28.69 7.58 -8.99
N MET A 150 -27.49 7.70 -9.54
CA MET A 150 -27.18 8.78 -10.47
C MET A 150 -28.08 8.75 -11.69
N LYS A 151 -28.32 7.58 -12.30
CA LYS A 151 -29.25 7.41 -13.41
C LYS A 151 -30.65 7.93 -13.09
N THR A 152 -31.16 7.64 -11.91
CA THR A 152 -32.49 8.15 -11.48
C THR A 152 -32.54 9.68 -11.47
N LEU A 153 -31.46 10.32 -11.03
CA LEU A 153 -31.35 11.78 -10.95
C LEU A 153 -31.16 12.47 -12.31
N THR A 154 -30.84 11.75 -13.38
CA THR A 154 -30.76 12.33 -14.74
C THR A 154 -32.10 12.83 -15.27
N SER A 155 -33.22 12.39 -14.67
CA SER A 155 -34.56 12.87 -14.97
C SER A 155 -34.95 14.16 -14.24
N SER A 156 -34.06 14.74 -13.42
CA SER A 156 -34.34 15.97 -12.66
C SER A 156 -34.66 17.13 -13.57
N GLN A 157 -35.64 17.96 -13.15
CA GLN A 157 -35.98 19.21 -13.82
C GLN A 157 -34.96 20.32 -13.54
N ASN A 158 -34.13 20.19 -12.52
CA ASN A 158 -33.06 21.12 -12.24
C ASN A 158 -31.85 20.78 -13.15
N ALA A 159 -31.47 21.73 -14.01
CA ALA A 159 -30.41 21.53 -15.00
C ALA A 159 -29.04 21.20 -14.38
N GLU A 160 -28.72 21.78 -13.21
CA GLU A 160 -27.45 21.53 -12.52
C GLU A 160 -27.41 20.13 -11.92
N VAL A 161 -28.51 19.68 -11.31
CA VAL A 161 -28.66 18.31 -10.79
C VAL A 161 -28.56 17.32 -11.95
N LYS A 162 -29.30 17.57 -13.06
CA LYS A 162 -29.28 16.70 -14.22
C LYS A 162 -27.87 16.55 -14.80
N ALA A 163 -27.17 17.66 -15.05
CA ALA A 163 -25.81 17.62 -15.57
C ALA A 163 -24.81 16.90 -14.65
N ALA A 164 -24.90 17.14 -13.34
CA ALA A 164 -24.07 16.45 -12.37
C ALA A 164 -24.39 14.95 -12.28
N ALA A 165 -25.67 14.58 -12.41
CA ALA A 165 -26.14 13.20 -12.39
C ALA A 165 -25.69 12.41 -13.64
N GLU A 166 -25.79 13.00 -14.83
CA GLU A 166 -25.34 12.41 -16.09
C GLU A 166 -23.83 12.10 -16.04
N PHE A 167 -23.03 13.03 -15.54
CA PHE A 167 -21.60 12.80 -15.32
C PHE A 167 -21.37 11.72 -14.26
N GLY A 168 -22.08 11.80 -13.10
CA GLY A 168 -21.95 10.82 -12.02
C GLY A 168 -22.28 9.41 -12.48
N GLN A 169 -23.33 9.23 -13.28
CA GLN A 169 -23.67 7.95 -13.89
C GLN A 169 -22.54 7.44 -14.78
N ALA A 170 -22.00 8.27 -15.65
CA ALA A 170 -20.89 7.93 -16.53
C ALA A 170 -19.63 7.54 -15.73
N TRP A 171 -19.30 8.29 -14.67
CA TRP A 171 -18.15 8.05 -13.83
C TRP A 171 -18.27 6.72 -13.06
N PHE A 172 -19.45 6.43 -12.49
CA PHE A 172 -19.69 5.15 -11.81
C PHE A 172 -19.86 3.97 -12.76
N ALA A 173 -20.26 4.20 -14.01
CA ALA A 173 -20.26 3.15 -15.03
C ALA A 173 -18.84 2.65 -15.32
N VAL A 174 -17.83 3.54 -15.34
CA VAL A 174 -16.42 3.12 -15.42
C VAL A 174 -16.03 2.27 -14.20
N ALA A 175 -16.33 2.74 -12.98
CA ALA A 175 -16.03 2.00 -11.76
C ALA A 175 -16.70 0.61 -11.75
N SER A 176 -18.01 0.57 -12.00
CA SER A 176 -18.84 -0.65 -12.05
C SER A 176 -18.29 -1.66 -13.06
N TRP A 177 -17.87 -1.18 -14.23
CA TRP A 177 -17.26 -2.04 -15.25
C TRP A 177 -15.93 -2.62 -14.79
N LEU A 178 -15.05 -1.79 -14.26
CA LEU A 178 -13.70 -2.22 -13.82
C LEU A 178 -13.75 -3.23 -12.67
N PHE A 179 -14.71 -3.12 -11.76
CA PHE A 179 -14.92 -4.12 -10.70
C PHE A 179 -15.51 -5.44 -11.24
N SER A 180 -16.25 -5.41 -12.34
CA SER A 180 -17.04 -6.55 -12.81
C SER A 180 -16.42 -7.29 -13.99
N HIS A 181 -15.54 -6.65 -14.79
CA HIS A 181 -15.06 -7.20 -16.06
C HIS A 181 -13.54 -7.14 -16.21
N ASP A 182 -12.98 -8.16 -16.84
CA ASP A 182 -11.53 -8.24 -17.14
C ASP A 182 -11.16 -7.58 -18.48
N LYS A 183 -12.15 -7.30 -19.33
CA LYS A 183 -11.95 -6.76 -20.70
C LYS A 183 -12.81 -5.52 -20.90
N ALA A 184 -12.36 -4.65 -21.78
CA ALA A 184 -13.15 -3.51 -22.22
C ALA A 184 -14.45 -3.94 -22.92
N PRO A 185 -15.49 -3.08 -22.95
CA PRO A 185 -16.73 -3.39 -23.66
C PRO A 185 -16.47 -3.56 -25.16
N ALA A 186 -17.20 -4.47 -25.78
CA ALA A 186 -17.07 -4.71 -27.22
C ALA A 186 -17.52 -3.52 -28.09
N SER A 187 -18.42 -2.69 -27.56
CA SER A 187 -18.94 -1.49 -28.22
C SER A 187 -19.47 -0.49 -27.19
N ALA A 188 -19.32 0.78 -27.47
CA ALA A 188 -19.92 1.85 -26.67
C ALA A 188 -21.46 1.75 -26.60
N ALA A 189 -22.10 1.15 -27.59
CA ALA A 189 -23.55 0.97 -27.63
C ALA A 189 -24.07 0.06 -26.51
N THR A 190 -23.23 -0.83 -25.96
CA THR A 190 -23.62 -1.73 -24.85
C THR A 190 -23.66 -1.03 -23.48
N LEU A 191 -23.10 0.18 -23.40
CA LEU A 191 -23.04 0.94 -22.14
C LEU A 191 -24.39 1.63 -21.87
N ASN A 192 -24.90 1.47 -20.66
CA ASN A 192 -26.16 2.07 -20.22
C ASN A 192 -25.95 3.43 -19.57
N VAL A 193 -25.33 4.35 -20.30
CA VAL A 193 -25.07 5.74 -19.89
C VAL A 193 -25.67 6.73 -20.88
N PRO A 194 -25.82 8.02 -20.56
CA PRO A 194 -26.26 9.03 -21.51
C PRO A 194 -25.41 9.03 -22.80
N GLU A 195 -26.06 9.21 -23.93
CA GLU A 195 -25.41 9.07 -25.27
C GLU A 195 -24.13 9.89 -25.41
N ALA A 196 -24.15 11.11 -24.86
CA ALA A 196 -23.00 12.01 -24.88
C ALA A 196 -21.75 11.45 -24.17
N TYR A 197 -21.91 10.51 -23.23
CA TYR A 197 -20.82 9.94 -22.44
C TYR A 197 -20.38 8.54 -22.90
N LYS A 198 -21.12 7.85 -23.78
CA LYS A 198 -20.81 6.46 -24.16
C LYS A 198 -19.41 6.27 -24.70
N LYS A 199 -18.98 7.14 -25.60
CA LYS A 199 -17.62 7.09 -26.17
C LYS A 199 -16.57 7.32 -25.09
N MET A 200 -16.74 8.35 -24.27
CA MET A 200 -15.84 8.73 -23.19
C MET A 200 -15.69 7.60 -22.18
N VAL A 201 -16.80 7.01 -21.70
CA VAL A 201 -16.79 5.87 -20.76
C VAL A 201 -16.06 4.67 -21.34
N MET A 202 -16.31 4.34 -22.61
CA MET A 202 -15.59 3.24 -23.28
C MET A 202 -14.09 3.50 -23.35
N GLU A 203 -13.67 4.70 -23.69
CA GLU A 203 -12.25 5.07 -23.76
C GLU A 203 -11.58 5.02 -22.40
N GLU A 204 -12.21 5.53 -21.34
CA GLU A 204 -11.68 5.46 -19.98
C GLU A 204 -11.48 4.00 -19.52
N ILE A 205 -12.50 3.14 -19.73
CA ILE A 205 -12.41 1.72 -19.39
C ILE A 205 -11.27 1.04 -20.16
N THR A 206 -11.17 1.30 -21.47
CA THR A 206 -10.15 0.70 -22.33
C THR A 206 -8.74 1.09 -21.85
N LYS A 207 -8.49 2.39 -21.67
CA LYS A 207 -7.19 2.91 -21.17
C LYS A 207 -6.82 2.33 -19.79
N ALA A 208 -7.80 2.21 -18.87
CA ALA A 208 -7.58 1.63 -17.55
C ALA A 208 -7.24 0.13 -17.61
N ILE A 209 -7.86 -0.63 -18.53
CA ILE A 209 -7.58 -2.06 -18.69
C ILE A 209 -6.24 -2.29 -19.39
N ASP A 210 -5.94 -1.53 -20.46
CA ASP A 210 -4.68 -1.61 -21.19
C ASP A 210 -3.51 -1.09 -20.37
N ALA A 211 -3.79 -0.24 -19.36
CA ALA A 211 -2.82 0.34 -18.44
C ALA A 211 -1.69 1.10 -19.16
N GLU A 212 -2.06 1.87 -20.17
CA GLU A 212 -1.17 2.74 -20.96
C GLU A 212 -1.54 4.21 -20.77
N ASN A 213 -0.54 5.04 -20.44
CA ASN A 213 -0.74 6.46 -20.18
C ASN A 213 -1.34 7.17 -21.40
N GLY A 214 -2.26 8.09 -21.15
CA GLY A 214 -2.96 8.80 -22.19
C GLY A 214 -3.73 10.00 -21.66
N TYR A 215 -4.36 10.75 -22.56
CA TYR A 215 -5.22 11.87 -22.20
C TYR A 215 -6.60 11.37 -21.80
N SER A 216 -7.23 12.07 -20.84
CA SER A 216 -8.59 11.79 -20.40
C SER A 216 -9.49 12.98 -20.69
N ASP A 217 -10.60 12.73 -21.37
CA ASP A 217 -11.63 13.72 -21.56
C ASP A 217 -12.60 13.83 -20.36
N MET A 218 -12.58 12.84 -19.46
CA MET A 218 -13.42 12.80 -18.27
C MET A 218 -12.77 13.50 -17.07
N LEU A 219 -11.43 13.43 -16.95
CA LEU A 219 -10.67 13.90 -15.79
C LEU A 219 -10.09 15.29 -16.02
N GLU A 220 -10.95 16.29 -16.04
CA GLU A 220 -10.63 17.69 -16.39
C GLU A 220 -9.82 18.46 -15.33
N TYR A 221 -9.36 17.82 -14.25
CA TYR A 221 -8.56 18.51 -13.23
C TYR A 221 -7.09 18.66 -13.64
N PHE A 222 -6.65 17.95 -14.68
CA PHE A 222 -5.36 18.13 -15.30
C PHE A 222 -5.37 19.27 -16.34
N PRO A 223 -4.21 19.90 -16.60
CA PRO A 223 -4.02 20.64 -17.83
C PRO A 223 -4.27 19.73 -19.04
N PRO A 224 -4.89 20.25 -20.12
CA PRO A 224 -5.21 19.44 -21.29
C PRO A 224 -3.99 18.78 -21.97
N GLU A 225 -2.80 19.32 -21.72
CA GLU A 225 -1.54 18.84 -22.29
C GLU A 225 -0.89 17.71 -21.47
N GLU A 226 -1.42 17.40 -20.30
CA GLU A 226 -0.87 16.37 -19.42
C GLU A 226 -1.60 15.04 -19.57
N MET A 227 -0.85 13.97 -19.71
CA MET A 227 -1.40 12.62 -19.73
C MET A 227 -1.77 12.17 -18.32
N PHE A 228 -2.89 11.45 -18.23
CA PHE A 228 -3.24 10.72 -17.02
C PHE A 228 -2.47 9.40 -16.94
N GLY A 229 -2.05 9.05 -15.74
CA GLY A 229 -1.21 7.89 -15.47
C GLY A 229 -1.98 6.55 -15.45
N TYR A 230 -2.58 6.13 -16.56
CA TYR A 230 -3.28 4.83 -16.64
C TYR A 230 -2.37 3.64 -16.38
N SER A 231 -1.05 3.77 -16.50
CA SER A 231 -0.09 2.73 -16.10
C SER A 231 -0.22 2.33 -14.62
N LEU A 232 -0.78 3.19 -13.77
CA LEU A 232 -1.10 2.89 -12.37
C LEU A 232 -2.13 1.78 -12.22
N PHE A 233 -2.98 1.54 -13.22
CA PHE A 233 -4.04 0.52 -13.22
C PHE A 233 -3.51 -0.89 -13.48
N ARG A 234 -2.22 -1.05 -13.80
CA ARG A 234 -1.60 -2.36 -14.01
C ARG A 234 -1.53 -3.12 -12.68
N PRO A 235 -2.23 -4.26 -12.55
CA PRO A 235 -2.17 -5.07 -11.34
C PRO A 235 -0.75 -5.51 -11.01
N ARG A 236 -0.38 -5.49 -9.73
CA ARG A 236 0.95 -5.85 -9.22
C ARG A 236 0.84 -6.53 -7.85
N GLY A 237 1.90 -7.17 -7.39
CA GLY A 237 1.90 -7.90 -6.11
C GLY A 237 0.83 -8.99 -6.08
N HIS A 238 0.12 -9.14 -5.00
CA HIS A 238 -0.94 -10.13 -4.85
C HIS A 238 -2.13 -9.94 -5.81
N TYR A 239 -2.31 -8.73 -6.34
CA TYR A 239 -3.38 -8.44 -7.31
C TYR A 239 -3.23 -9.17 -8.65
N THR A 240 -2.08 -9.76 -8.94
CA THR A 240 -1.87 -10.60 -10.13
C THR A 240 -2.27 -12.06 -9.92
N ARG A 241 -2.60 -12.47 -8.70
CA ARG A 241 -2.81 -13.88 -8.33
C ARG A 241 -4.20 -14.42 -8.70
N SER A 242 -5.19 -13.55 -8.84
CA SER A 242 -6.54 -13.94 -9.28
C SER A 242 -7.18 -12.86 -10.14
N LYS A 243 -8.20 -13.24 -10.92
CA LYS A 243 -9.01 -12.30 -11.69
C LYS A 243 -9.80 -11.35 -10.79
N VAL A 244 -10.29 -11.85 -9.66
CA VAL A 244 -11.01 -11.05 -8.67
C VAL A 244 -10.09 -9.94 -8.14
N CYS A 245 -8.91 -10.30 -7.65
CA CYS A 245 -7.92 -9.33 -7.18
C CYS A 245 -7.56 -8.29 -8.28
N SER A 246 -7.39 -8.74 -9.52
CA SER A 246 -7.05 -7.84 -10.65
C SER A 246 -8.16 -6.84 -10.96
N ARG A 247 -9.43 -7.26 -10.93
CA ARG A 247 -10.58 -6.36 -11.11
C ARG A 247 -10.73 -5.40 -9.94
N TYR A 248 -10.70 -5.92 -8.72
CA TYR A 248 -10.75 -5.11 -7.50
C TYR A 248 -9.69 -4.02 -7.53
N PHE A 249 -8.45 -4.36 -7.87
CA PHE A 249 -7.36 -3.39 -8.00
C PHE A 249 -7.68 -2.26 -8.98
N ARG A 250 -8.16 -2.59 -10.19
CA ARG A 250 -8.48 -1.58 -11.20
C ARG A 250 -9.64 -0.69 -10.76
N GLY A 251 -10.70 -1.29 -10.22
CA GLY A 251 -11.83 -0.53 -9.68
C GLY A 251 -11.44 0.39 -8.52
N MET A 252 -10.65 -0.11 -7.56
CA MET A 252 -10.14 0.71 -6.47
C MET A 252 -9.20 1.81 -6.97
N MET A 253 -8.35 1.52 -7.95
CA MET A 253 -7.46 2.52 -8.55
C MET A 253 -8.26 3.66 -9.18
N TRP A 254 -9.40 3.37 -9.85
CA TRP A 254 -10.31 4.41 -10.36
C TRP A 254 -10.86 5.27 -9.23
N LEU A 255 -11.38 4.66 -8.16
CA LEU A 255 -11.93 5.39 -7.01
C LEU A 255 -10.89 6.25 -6.27
N GLN A 256 -9.61 5.91 -6.41
CA GLN A 256 -8.47 6.56 -5.75
C GLN A 256 -7.82 7.65 -6.59
N THR A 257 -7.94 7.59 -7.91
CA THR A 257 -7.15 8.45 -8.80
C THR A 257 -7.98 9.29 -9.78
N ALA A 258 -9.24 8.93 -10.01
CA ALA A 258 -10.18 9.73 -10.81
C ALA A 258 -10.77 10.88 -9.95
N HIS A 259 -9.93 11.81 -9.57
CA HIS A 259 -10.18 12.87 -8.60
C HIS A 259 -11.24 13.89 -9.05
N PHE A 260 -11.87 14.52 -8.05
CA PHE A 260 -12.70 15.72 -8.23
C PHE A 260 -11.92 16.94 -7.71
N GLY A 261 -11.38 17.73 -8.63
CA GLY A 261 -10.55 18.89 -8.29
C GLY A 261 -11.38 20.07 -7.78
N THR A 262 -10.92 20.72 -6.69
CA THR A 262 -11.60 21.91 -6.13
C THR A 262 -11.46 23.14 -7.02
N ASN A 263 -10.52 23.15 -7.96
CA ASN A 263 -10.30 24.24 -8.93
C ASN A 263 -11.35 24.29 -10.06
N LYS A 264 -12.23 23.29 -10.17
CA LYS A 264 -13.27 23.20 -11.22
C LYS A 264 -14.66 23.21 -10.60
N PRO A 265 -15.47 24.27 -10.80
CA PRO A 265 -16.82 24.34 -10.25
C PRO A 265 -17.73 23.18 -10.68
N SER A 266 -17.59 22.68 -11.92
CA SER A 266 -18.30 21.50 -12.42
C SER A 266 -18.01 20.26 -11.59
N LYS A 267 -16.72 19.99 -11.28
CA LYS A 267 -16.31 18.84 -10.47
C LYS A 267 -16.82 18.95 -9.04
N MET A 268 -16.84 20.16 -8.47
CA MET A 268 -17.41 20.38 -7.15
C MET A 268 -18.91 20.15 -7.10
N LYS A 269 -19.68 20.51 -8.15
CA LYS A 269 -21.12 20.18 -8.25
C LYS A 269 -21.34 18.67 -8.38
N GLN A 270 -20.51 18.00 -9.18
CA GLN A 270 -20.58 16.56 -9.38
C GLN A 270 -20.33 15.80 -8.09
N ILE A 271 -19.26 16.09 -7.37
CA ILE A 271 -18.96 15.43 -6.10
C ILE A 271 -19.98 15.78 -5.00
N ALA A 272 -20.51 16.99 -4.99
CA ALA A 272 -21.57 17.39 -4.06
C ALA A 272 -22.84 16.55 -4.25
N LEU A 273 -23.26 16.31 -5.50
CA LEU A 273 -24.41 15.45 -5.78
C LEU A 273 -24.14 14.00 -5.36
N ILE A 274 -22.98 13.46 -5.70
CA ILE A 274 -22.54 12.11 -5.31
C ILE A 274 -22.57 11.96 -3.78
N ALA A 275 -22.03 12.93 -3.06
CA ALA A 275 -22.02 12.96 -1.59
C ALA A 275 -23.43 13.08 -0.99
N ASN A 276 -24.29 13.84 -1.63
CA ASN A 276 -25.71 13.94 -1.19
C ASN A 276 -26.45 12.59 -1.31
N VAL A 277 -26.16 11.79 -2.34
CA VAL A 277 -26.74 10.44 -2.45
C VAL A 277 -26.32 9.56 -1.28
N ILE A 278 -25.07 9.63 -0.84
CA ILE A 278 -24.62 8.90 0.35
C ILE A 278 -25.41 9.30 1.60
N ASN A 279 -25.74 10.60 1.77
CA ASN A 279 -26.58 11.07 2.87
C ASN A 279 -28.03 10.53 2.81
N GLN A 280 -28.56 10.37 1.62
CA GLN A 280 -29.92 9.91 1.41
C GLN A 280 -30.07 8.40 1.40
N GLN A 281 -28.96 7.65 1.20
CA GLN A 281 -28.93 6.20 1.06
C GLN A 281 -28.13 5.52 2.19
N PRO A 282 -28.73 5.27 3.36
CA PRO A 282 -28.01 4.69 4.51
C PRO A 282 -27.32 3.36 4.21
N LYS A 283 -27.88 2.56 3.28
CA LYS A 283 -27.27 1.30 2.85
C LYS A 283 -25.96 1.53 2.12
N LEU A 284 -25.87 2.52 1.23
CA LEU A 284 -24.64 2.87 0.52
C LEU A 284 -23.59 3.43 1.48
N SER A 285 -24.00 4.29 2.40
CA SER A 285 -23.12 4.80 3.46
C SER A 285 -22.57 3.66 4.32
N ALA A 286 -23.40 2.68 4.68
CA ALA A 286 -22.96 1.51 5.45
C ALA A 286 -21.96 0.63 4.67
N ILE A 287 -22.18 0.42 3.35
CA ILE A 287 -21.24 -0.31 2.51
C ILE A 287 -19.91 0.43 2.42
N TYR A 288 -19.95 1.74 2.17
CA TYR A 288 -18.76 2.58 2.12
C TYR A 288 -17.91 2.45 3.41
N ASN A 289 -18.55 2.55 4.58
CA ASN A 289 -17.85 2.46 5.86
C ASN A 289 -17.27 1.05 6.09
N LYS A 290 -18.02 -0.01 5.76
CA LYS A 290 -17.53 -1.41 5.85
C LYS A 290 -16.26 -1.64 5.02
N VAL A 291 -16.04 -0.89 3.95
CA VAL A 291 -14.82 -0.96 3.13
C VAL A 291 -13.75 -0.01 3.67
N SER A 292 -14.11 1.22 3.97
CA SER A 292 -13.17 2.27 4.36
C SER A 292 -12.54 2.05 5.74
N GLU A 293 -13.32 1.56 6.72
CA GLU A 293 -12.86 1.37 8.10
C GLU A 293 -11.74 0.34 8.22
N PRO A 294 -11.86 -0.89 7.67
CA PRO A 294 -10.76 -1.86 7.71
C PRO A 294 -9.49 -1.36 7.00
N ILE A 295 -9.64 -0.70 5.85
CA ILE A 295 -8.51 -0.13 5.12
C ILE A 295 -7.85 0.98 5.96
N THR A 296 -8.64 1.84 6.62
CA THR A 296 -8.10 2.88 7.50
C THR A 296 -7.37 2.29 8.70
N TYR A 297 -7.91 1.22 9.30
CA TYR A 297 -7.28 0.53 10.42
C TYR A 297 -5.93 -0.11 10.03
N LEU A 298 -5.86 -0.76 8.86
CA LEU A 298 -4.69 -1.48 8.40
C LEU A 298 -3.62 -0.58 7.77
N MET A 299 -4.04 0.46 7.04
CA MET A 299 -3.18 1.24 6.14
C MET A 299 -3.03 2.71 6.55
N GLY A 300 -3.74 3.15 7.59
CA GLY A 300 -3.67 4.54 8.06
C GLY A 300 -4.74 5.47 7.47
N THR A 301 -4.60 6.77 7.75
CA THR A 301 -5.59 7.80 7.40
C THR A 301 -5.58 8.15 5.92
N PRO A 302 -6.74 8.56 5.36
CA PRO A 302 -6.82 9.06 3.99
C PRO A 302 -5.89 10.26 3.74
N ASP A 303 -5.27 10.32 2.57
CA ASP A 303 -4.38 11.40 2.15
C ASP A 303 -5.10 12.57 1.45
N ASN A 304 -6.34 12.34 1.00
CA ASN A 304 -7.21 13.34 0.38
C ASN A 304 -8.60 13.36 1.04
N VAL A 305 -9.37 14.40 0.75
CA VAL A 305 -10.74 14.53 1.26
C VAL A 305 -11.60 13.38 0.76
N THR A 306 -12.31 12.74 1.67
CA THR A 306 -13.18 11.60 1.41
C THR A 306 -14.58 12.02 1.01
N LEU A 307 -15.29 11.16 0.30
CA LEU A 307 -16.70 11.32 -0.02
C LEU A 307 -17.56 11.58 1.24
N ILE A 308 -17.28 10.87 2.34
CA ILE A 308 -18.02 11.05 3.61
C ILE A 308 -17.80 12.42 4.25
N GLN A 309 -16.61 12.98 4.14
CA GLN A 309 -16.34 14.34 4.65
C GLN A 309 -17.15 15.38 3.88
N VAL A 310 -17.25 15.24 2.56
CA VAL A 310 -18.12 16.10 1.74
C VAL A 310 -19.59 15.91 2.11
N ALA A 311 -20.03 14.65 2.25
CA ALA A 311 -21.39 14.32 2.63
C ALA A 311 -21.79 14.94 3.99
N ASN A 312 -20.92 14.83 4.99
CA ASN A 312 -21.13 15.43 6.31
C ASN A 312 -21.23 16.96 6.21
N ARG A 313 -20.36 17.59 5.41
CA ARG A 313 -20.38 19.05 5.24
C ARG A 313 -21.66 19.52 4.57
N ILE A 314 -22.16 18.83 3.55
CA ILE A 314 -23.46 19.14 2.90
C ILE A 314 -24.60 19.01 3.90
N LYS A 315 -24.59 17.95 4.72
CA LYS A 315 -25.60 17.75 5.77
C LYS A 315 -25.60 18.90 6.79
N GLU A 316 -24.42 19.37 7.21
CA GLU A 316 -24.28 20.51 8.12
C GLU A 316 -24.78 21.83 7.51
N MET A 317 -24.63 22.02 6.20
CA MET A 317 -25.17 23.20 5.51
C MET A 317 -26.70 23.23 5.50
N GLY A 318 -27.37 22.08 5.59
CA GLY A 318 -28.83 21.98 5.72
C GLY A 318 -29.63 22.49 4.53
N LEU A 319 -28.98 22.60 3.35
CA LEU A 319 -29.62 23.11 2.14
C LEU A 319 -30.11 21.97 1.24
N PRO A 320 -31.27 22.13 0.59
CA PRO A 320 -31.69 21.22 -0.49
C PRO A 320 -30.61 21.19 -1.58
N ILE A 321 -30.34 20.00 -2.15
CA ILE A 321 -29.24 19.82 -3.13
C ILE A 321 -29.44 20.70 -4.37
N GLU A 322 -30.67 20.88 -4.83
CA GLU A 322 -31.02 21.74 -5.98
C GLU A 322 -30.64 23.20 -5.71
N GLN A 323 -30.87 23.68 -4.50
CA GLN A 323 -30.52 25.03 -4.08
C GLN A 323 -28.99 25.17 -3.97
N LEU A 324 -28.32 24.18 -3.39
CA LEU A 324 -26.87 24.17 -3.25
C LEU A 324 -26.19 24.23 -4.64
N LEU A 325 -26.55 23.34 -5.56
CA LEU A 325 -25.92 23.25 -6.89
C LEU A 325 -26.22 24.46 -7.77
N SER A 326 -27.37 25.09 -7.59
CA SER A 326 -27.77 26.29 -8.36
C SER A 326 -27.20 27.59 -7.80
N SER A 327 -26.73 27.59 -6.56
CA SER A 327 -26.17 28.77 -5.91
C SER A 327 -24.65 28.85 -6.04
N ARG A 328 -24.14 29.79 -6.84
CA ARG A 328 -22.70 30.04 -6.97
C ARG A 328 -22.05 30.36 -5.62
N LYS A 329 -22.74 31.09 -4.74
CA LYS A 329 -22.27 31.47 -3.41
C LYS A 329 -22.09 30.24 -2.52
N GLU A 330 -23.12 29.40 -2.45
CA GLU A 330 -23.11 28.24 -1.55
C GLU A 330 -22.12 27.16 -2.05
N MET A 331 -21.99 26.99 -3.37
CA MET A 331 -20.95 26.13 -3.93
C MET A 331 -19.53 26.66 -3.65
N ALA A 332 -19.31 27.97 -3.66
CA ALA A 332 -18.03 28.56 -3.28
C ALA A 332 -17.74 28.36 -1.78
N ASN A 333 -18.76 28.48 -0.91
CA ASN A 333 -18.63 28.19 0.52
C ASN A 333 -18.27 26.71 0.74
N LEU A 334 -18.98 25.79 0.12
CA LEU A 334 -18.67 24.36 0.18
C LEU A 334 -17.23 24.07 -0.29
N THR A 335 -16.82 24.62 -1.42
CA THR A 335 -15.47 24.44 -1.95
C THR A 335 -14.41 24.91 -0.95
N LYS A 336 -14.60 26.11 -0.37
CA LYS A 336 -13.69 26.66 0.65
C LYS A 336 -13.60 25.74 1.87
N ASP A 337 -14.74 25.24 2.36
CA ASP A 337 -14.76 24.36 3.51
C ASP A 337 -14.04 23.02 3.24
N ILE A 338 -14.22 22.46 2.04
CA ILE A 338 -13.49 21.25 1.59
C ILE A 338 -11.97 21.52 1.51
N GLU A 339 -11.56 22.68 1.02
CA GLU A 339 -10.15 23.07 1.02
C GLU A 339 -9.58 23.25 2.43
N GLU A 340 -10.36 23.77 3.38
CA GLU A 340 -9.94 23.86 4.78
C GLU A 340 -9.83 22.47 5.45
N ILE A 341 -10.68 21.52 5.10
CA ILE A 341 -10.56 20.11 5.51
C ILE A 341 -9.25 19.56 4.96
N ALA A 342 -9.01 19.70 3.65
CA ALA A 342 -7.80 19.23 2.99
C ALA A 342 -6.50 19.77 3.59
N LYS A 343 -6.48 21.04 4.01
CA LYS A 343 -5.31 21.69 4.65
C LYS A 343 -4.95 21.06 6.00
N ARG A 344 -5.94 20.51 6.71
CA ARG A 344 -5.75 19.91 8.04
C ARG A 344 -5.41 18.43 7.98
N GLN A 345 -5.58 17.78 6.83
CA GLN A 345 -5.26 16.38 6.65
C GLN A 345 -3.76 16.18 6.43
N MET A 346 -3.28 15.03 6.87
CA MET A 346 -1.94 14.57 6.52
C MET A 346 -1.95 14.13 5.06
N ARG A 347 -1.10 14.75 4.26
CA ARG A 347 -0.99 14.46 2.84
C ARG A 347 0.42 14.69 2.36
N ILE A 348 0.80 14.01 1.29
CA ILE A 348 2.08 14.24 0.63
C ILE A 348 1.99 15.55 -0.16
N GLU A 349 2.83 16.54 0.20
CA GLU A 349 2.92 17.78 -0.54
C GLU A 349 3.89 17.63 -1.70
N LEU A 350 3.37 17.63 -2.92
CA LEU A 350 4.18 17.64 -4.12
C LEU A 350 4.80 19.02 -4.33
N LYS A 351 6.06 19.08 -4.76
CA LYS A 351 6.78 20.34 -5.07
C LYS A 351 6.13 21.09 -6.22
N LYS A 352 5.64 20.38 -7.21
CA LYS A 352 4.81 20.93 -8.29
C LYS A 352 3.43 20.27 -8.22
N THR A 353 2.41 21.12 -8.03
CA THR A 353 1.03 20.66 -8.12
C THR A 353 0.64 20.62 -9.58
N ARG A 354 0.33 19.43 -10.07
CA ARG A 354 -0.28 19.22 -11.38
C ARG A 354 -1.79 19.25 -11.20
N GLY A 355 -2.48 20.08 -11.97
CA GLY A 355 -3.94 20.19 -11.88
C GLY A 355 -4.43 20.92 -10.62
N SER A 356 -5.36 20.33 -9.88
CA SER A 356 -5.93 20.93 -8.67
C SER A 356 -5.04 20.72 -7.45
N LYS A 357 -4.85 21.78 -6.66
CA LYS A 357 -4.09 21.69 -5.40
C LYS A 357 -4.76 20.78 -4.37
N TYR A 358 -6.08 20.81 -4.32
CA TYR A 358 -6.89 19.97 -3.44
C TYR A 358 -7.87 19.18 -4.27
N VAL A 359 -8.08 17.94 -3.87
CA VAL A 359 -8.97 17.01 -4.58
C VAL A 359 -9.83 16.26 -3.58
N VAL A 360 -10.96 15.77 -4.06
CA VAL A 360 -11.81 14.82 -3.35
C VAL A 360 -11.76 13.49 -4.09
N ASP A 361 -11.59 12.42 -3.35
CA ASP A 361 -11.62 11.06 -3.86
C ASP A 361 -12.78 10.27 -3.27
N ILE A 362 -13.31 9.35 -4.06
CA ILE A 362 -14.36 8.45 -3.54
C ILE A 362 -13.76 7.55 -2.45
N MET A 363 -12.63 6.92 -2.73
CA MET A 363 -11.87 6.08 -1.79
C MET A 363 -10.39 6.48 -1.82
N PRO A 364 -9.97 7.55 -1.12
CA PRO A 364 -8.61 8.05 -1.17
C PRO A 364 -7.56 6.99 -0.83
N GLN A 365 -6.36 7.17 -1.35
CA GLN A 365 -5.18 6.46 -0.88
C GLN A 365 -4.89 6.82 0.58
N ARG A 366 -3.91 6.14 1.17
CA ARG A 366 -3.55 6.36 2.58
C ARG A 366 -2.23 7.12 2.66
N TYR A 367 -2.17 8.06 3.60
CA TYR A 367 -0.95 8.79 3.88
C TYR A 367 0.16 7.83 4.34
N GLN A 368 1.33 7.96 3.75
CA GLN A 368 2.50 7.15 4.07
C GLN A 368 3.67 8.06 4.43
N PRO A 369 4.12 8.06 5.69
CA PRO A 369 5.19 8.93 6.17
C PRO A 369 6.54 8.69 5.48
N ASP A 370 6.82 7.44 5.12
CA ASP A 370 8.02 7.06 4.37
C ASP A 370 8.01 7.66 2.95
N ALA A 371 6.87 7.60 2.25
CA ALA A 371 6.71 8.21 0.94
C ALA A 371 6.90 9.73 0.99
N GLU A 372 6.35 10.41 2.01
CA GLU A 372 6.56 11.85 2.21
C GLU A 372 8.03 12.18 2.48
N ALA A 373 8.70 11.38 3.32
CA ALA A 373 10.12 11.57 3.61
C ALA A 373 10.97 11.41 2.35
N LEU A 374 10.69 10.37 1.54
CA LEU A 374 11.43 10.10 0.31
C LEU A 374 11.20 11.19 -0.76
N ILE A 375 9.97 11.70 -0.90
CA ILE A 375 9.67 12.82 -1.81
C ILE A 375 10.33 14.13 -1.31
N THR A 376 10.35 14.34 0.01
CA THR A 376 11.00 15.53 0.59
C THR A 376 12.51 15.57 0.29
N THR A 377 13.17 14.42 0.24
CA THR A 377 14.62 14.30 0.00
C THR A 377 15.01 14.25 -1.49
N THR A 378 14.04 14.32 -2.41
CA THR A 378 14.28 14.23 -3.86
C THR A 378 13.63 15.37 -4.65
N ASP A 379 14.07 15.57 -5.88
CA ASP A 379 13.41 16.42 -6.88
C ASP A 379 13.44 15.71 -8.24
N GLN A 380 12.30 15.14 -8.64
CA GLN A 380 12.19 14.40 -9.90
C GLN A 380 12.05 15.31 -11.12
N ASP A 381 11.45 16.48 -10.92
CA ASP A 381 11.12 17.39 -12.02
C ASP A 381 12.29 18.32 -12.38
N SER A 382 13.12 18.68 -11.39
CA SER A 382 14.24 19.61 -11.57
C SER A 382 15.41 19.24 -10.65
N PRO A 383 16.14 18.15 -10.95
CA PRO A 383 17.18 17.62 -10.07
C PRO A 383 18.46 18.46 -10.17
N VAL A 384 18.45 19.66 -9.61
CA VAL A 384 19.61 20.58 -9.56
C VAL A 384 20.32 20.49 -8.20
N SER A 385 19.59 20.69 -7.12
CA SER A 385 20.11 20.72 -5.75
C SER A 385 19.74 19.49 -4.93
N LEU A 386 18.80 18.69 -5.43
CA LEU A 386 18.38 17.39 -4.91
C LEU A 386 18.42 16.35 -6.02
N ARG A 387 18.63 15.11 -5.64
CA ARG A 387 18.67 13.96 -6.61
C ARG A 387 17.28 13.60 -7.10
N PRO A 388 17.17 12.99 -8.30
CA PRO A 388 15.87 12.63 -8.88
C PRO A 388 15.22 11.41 -8.20
N CYS A 389 16.02 10.51 -7.60
CA CYS A 389 15.52 9.28 -7.02
C CYS A 389 15.93 9.13 -5.55
N PRO A 390 15.03 8.63 -4.67
CA PRO A 390 15.36 8.37 -3.28
C PRO A 390 16.25 7.13 -3.11
N LYS A 391 16.84 6.99 -1.92
CA LYS A 391 17.55 5.79 -1.45
C LYS A 391 16.85 5.26 -0.20
N GLY A 392 16.87 3.94 0.02
CA GLY A 392 16.35 3.36 1.26
C GLY A 392 17.03 3.90 2.53
N LEU A 393 18.32 4.28 2.42
CA LEU A 393 19.04 4.94 3.50
C LEU A 393 18.46 6.28 3.92
N ASP A 394 17.72 6.98 3.06
CA ASP A 394 17.06 8.26 3.42
C ASP A 394 16.03 8.04 4.50
N TRP A 395 15.17 7.02 4.32
CA TRP A 395 14.18 6.67 5.31
C TRP A 395 14.83 6.28 6.64
N MET A 396 15.85 5.42 6.59
CA MET A 396 16.60 5.02 7.78
C MET A 396 17.24 6.21 8.50
N ALA A 397 17.82 7.15 7.75
CA ALA A 397 18.38 8.37 8.32
C ALA A 397 17.30 9.30 8.90
N VAL A 398 16.14 9.40 8.24
CA VAL A 398 14.97 10.15 8.76
C VAL A 398 14.49 9.56 10.07
N MET A 399 14.44 8.23 10.20
CA MET A 399 14.11 7.51 11.44
C MET A 399 15.19 7.64 12.54
N GLY A 400 16.29 8.34 12.26
CA GLY A 400 17.32 8.63 13.25
C GLY A 400 18.40 7.57 13.41
N LEU A 401 18.57 6.65 12.45
CA LEU A 401 19.68 5.71 12.47
C LEU A 401 21.01 6.38 12.07
N PRO A 402 21.95 6.56 13.02
CA PRO A 402 23.17 7.32 12.76
C PRO A 402 24.10 6.65 11.74
N GLY A 403 24.06 5.32 11.63
CA GLY A 403 24.81 4.59 10.60
C GLY A 403 24.36 4.92 9.19
N ALA A 404 23.06 5.05 8.94
CA ALA A 404 22.52 5.43 7.65
C ALA A 404 22.91 6.87 7.27
N GLU A 405 22.82 7.80 8.21
CA GLU A 405 23.25 9.19 8.00
C GLU A 405 24.75 9.28 7.70
N ARG A 406 25.60 8.59 8.46
CA ARG A 406 27.03 8.54 8.23
C ARG A 406 27.34 8.02 6.81
N ILE A 407 26.71 6.92 6.38
CA ILE A 407 26.91 6.40 5.03
C ILE A 407 26.51 7.44 3.98
N LEU A 408 25.37 8.10 4.14
CA LEU A 408 24.92 9.13 3.19
C LEU A 408 25.85 10.30 3.12
N MET A 409 26.32 10.82 4.27
CA MET A 409 27.10 12.06 4.35
C MET A 409 28.60 11.83 4.09
N ASP A 410 29.19 10.82 4.73
CA ASP A 410 30.65 10.62 4.74
C ASP A 410 31.12 9.69 3.61
N GLU A 411 30.41 8.59 3.35
CA GLU A 411 30.84 7.60 2.36
C GLU A 411 30.30 7.92 0.96
N LEU A 412 28.98 8.18 0.84
CA LEU A 412 28.36 8.53 -0.42
C LEU A 412 28.50 10.01 -0.79
N LYS A 413 28.88 10.84 0.18
CA LYS A 413 29.10 12.30 0.00
C LYS A 413 27.89 13.01 -0.61
N GLU A 414 26.68 12.65 -0.19
CA GLU A 414 25.44 13.18 -0.76
C GLU A 414 25.32 14.70 -0.56
N ALA A 415 25.80 15.25 0.55
CA ALA A 415 25.82 16.68 0.79
C ALA A 415 26.72 17.48 -0.18
N GLN A 416 27.76 16.83 -0.71
CA GLN A 416 28.66 17.48 -1.69
C GLN A 416 28.09 17.43 -3.11
N LYS A 417 27.33 16.38 -3.43
CA LYS A 417 26.68 16.20 -4.73
C LYS A 417 25.40 16.99 -4.86
N TRP A 418 24.66 17.13 -3.74
CA TRP A 418 23.32 17.70 -3.67
C TRP A 418 23.23 18.71 -2.51
N THR A 419 23.34 19.99 -2.83
CA THR A 419 23.51 21.07 -1.85
C THR A 419 22.38 21.20 -0.85
N ASP A 420 21.15 20.89 -1.27
CA ASP A 420 19.95 21.00 -0.43
C ASP A 420 19.62 19.71 0.34
N PHE A 421 20.35 18.61 0.10
CA PHE A 421 20.05 17.34 0.73
C PHE A 421 20.10 17.37 2.27
N PRO A 422 21.08 18.00 2.96
CA PRO A 422 21.09 18.06 4.42
C PRO A 422 19.88 18.79 5.00
N LYS A 423 19.45 19.87 4.33
CA LYS A 423 18.26 20.64 4.72
C LYS A 423 16.98 19.82 4.49
N ALA A 424 16.90 19.14 3.36
CA ALA A 424 15.77 18.24 3.03
C ALA A 424 15.65 17.09 4.02
N LEU A 425 16.75 16.44 4.41
CA LEU A 425 16.79 15.41 5.43
C LEU A 425 16.28 15.92 6.79
N THR A 426 16.72 17.10 7.21
CA THR A 426 16.26 17.74 8.44
C THR A 426 14.77 18.06 8.39
N THR A 427 14.27 18.51 7.24
CA THR A 427 12.84 18.81 7.03
C THR A 427 12.01 17.53 7.09
N ALA A 428 12.45 16.45 6.43
CA ALA A 428 11.78 15.15 6.48
C ALA A 428 11.70 14.61 7.92
N ARG A 429 12.77 14.72 8.71
CA ARG A 429 12.77 14.33 10.13
C ARG A 429 11.72 15.07 10.94
N LYS A 430 11.61 16.38 10.76
CA LYS A 430 10.61 17.18 11.48
C LYS A 430 9.19 16.78 11.12
N LYS A 431 8.93 16.49 9.85
CA LYS A 431 7.62 16.03 9.39
C LYS A 431 7.26 14.67 10.02
N VAL A 432 8.17 13.70 9.96
CA VAL A 432 7.95 12.36 10.50
C VAL A 432 7.81 12.37 12.03
N ALA A 433 8.59 13.20 12.74
CA ALA A 433 8.48 13.32 14.20
C ALA A 433 7.10 13.86 14.67
N ASN A 434 6.39 14.58 13.82
CA ASN A 434 5.06 15.09 14.11
C ASN A 434 3.93 14.16 13.64
N THR A 435 4.27 13.02 13.05
CA THR A 435 3.28 12.02 12.61
C THR A 435 2.79 11.22 13.82
N PRO A 436 1.47 11.16 14.08
CA PRO A 436 0.93 10.25 15.10
C PRO A 436 1.10 8.81 14.58
N TRP A 437 1.84 8.03 15.31
CA TRP A 437 2.08 6.59 15.04
C TRP A 437 0.99 5.74 15.70
#